data_23b73faf5becdf8fbd2b3ca5969220b6
#
_entry.id   23b73faf5becdf8fbd2b3ca5969220b6
#
_cell.length_a   1.000
_cell.length_b   1.000
_cell.length_c   1.000
_cell.angle_alpha   90.00
_cell.angle_beta   90.00
_cell.angle_gamma   90.00
#
_symmetry.space_group_name_H-M   'P 1'
#
loop_
_entity.id
_entity.type
_entity.pdbx_description
1 polymer ?
#
loop_
_entity_poly.entity_id
_entity_poly.type
_entity_poly.pdbx_seq_one_letter_code
_entity_poly.pdbx_strand_id
1 'polypeptide(L)'
;KDTVKLLVDTGHMLFAQGDSIKLVENFYERIIHVHCKDIRKDILEKSLRNDATFRQAFLDGAFTVPGDGCIDYVPFLNTLRKKDYSGWLVVEAEQDPAKANPFEYAKIGFNYLSKTAKQCGFEIIN
;
A
#
# COMPACT_ATOMS: atom_id res chain seq x y z
N LYS A 1 -13.34 -22.65 1.55
CA LYS A 1 -13.07 -21.31 0.92
C LYS A 1 -13.25 -20.17 1.93
N ASP A 2 -14.16 -20.30 2.90
CA ASP A 2 -14.48 -19.22 3.84
C ASP A 2 -13.49 -19.09 5.02
N THR A 3 -12.60 -20.05 5.17
CA THR A 3 -11.63 -20.12 6.27
C THR A 3 -10.37 -19.29 6.02
N VAL A 4 -9.97 -19.11 4.75
CA VAL A 4 -8.77 -18.34 4.37
C VAL A 4 -9.20 -16.98 3.83
N LYS A 5 -8.82 -15.93 4.52
CA LYS A 5 -9.07 -14.54 4.14
C LYS A 5 -7.87 -13.95 3.40
N LEU A 6 -8.03 -12.75 2.88
CA LEU A 6 -6.98 -12.01 2.16
C LEU A 6 -6.57 -10.77 2.95
N LEU A 7 -5.28 -10.56 3.01
CA LEU A 7 -4.65 -9.28 3.26
C LEU A 7 -4.23 -8.70 1.91
N VAL A 8 -4.59 -7.47 1.62
CA VAL A 8 -4.14 -6.73 0.43
C VAL A 8 -2.98 -5.85 0.82
N ASP A 9 -1.87 -5.96 0.10
CA ASP A 9 -0.74 -5.04 0.21
C ASP A 9 -0.55 -4.32 -1.12
N THR A 10 -0.72 -3.00 -1.12
CA THR A 10 -0.72 -2.20 -2.34
C THR A 10 0.66 -2.10 -3.00
N GLY A 11 1.72 -2.00 -2.19
CA GLY A 11 3.10 -1.91 -2.68
C GLY A 11 3.60 -3.23 -3.25
N HIS A 12 3.38 -4.35 -2.54
CA HIS A 12 3.75 -5.66 -3.05
C HIS A 12 2.97 -6.01 -4.31
N MET A 13 1.69 -5.62 -4.38
CA MET A 13 0.87 -5.83 -5.56
C MET A 13 1.45 -5.10 -6.78
N LEU A 14 1.81 -3.82 -6.60
CA LEU A 14 2.42 -3.04 -7.68
C LEU A 14 3.81 -3.57 -8.06
N PHE A 15 4.63 -3.98 -7.08
CA PHE A 15 5.94 -4.58 -7.34
C PHE A 15 5.82 -5.85 -8.20
N ALA A 16 4.80 -6.67 -7.93
CA ALA A 16 4.48 -7.86 -8.71
C ALA A 16 3.76 -7.54 -10.03
N GLN A 17 3.68 -6.26 -10.44
CA GLN A 17 2.98 -5.80 -11.64
C GLN A 17 1.48 -6.15 -11.65
N GLY A 18 0.89 -6.32 -10.46
CA GLY A 18 -0.52 -6.56 -10.26
C GLY A 18 -1.32 -5.26 -10.08
N ASP A 19 -2.63 -5.42 -9.93
CA ASP A 19 -3.59 -4.31 -9.80
C ASP A 19 -4.43 -4.53 -8.53
N SER A 20 -4.17 -3.72 -7.50
CA SER A 20 -4.87 -3.82 -6.23
C SER A 20 -6.34 -3.42 -6.32
N ILE A 21 -6.73 -2.56 -7.27
CA ILE A 21 -8.12 -2.18 -7.50
C ILE A 21 -8.90 -3.38 -8.05
N LYS A 22 -8.38 -4.04 -9.09
CA LYS A 22 -8.98 -5.27 -9.63
C LYS A 22 -9.04 -6.40 -8.60
N LEU A 23 -8.02 -6.50 -7.74
CA LEU A 23 -8.05 -7.47 -6.64
C LEU A 23 -9.23 -7.20 -5.70
N VAL A 24 -9.44 -5.95 -5.29
CA VAL A 24 -10.60 -5.57 -4.46
C VAL A 24 -11.91 -5.84 -5.18
N GLU A 25 -12.04 -5.45 -6.44
CA GLU A 25 -13.27 -5.64 -7.22
C GLU A 25 -13.70 -7.12 -7.30
N ASN A 26 -12.73 -8.01 -7.50
CA ASN A 26 -12.99 -9.44 -7.74
C ASN A 26 -13.07 -10.30 -6.48
N PHE A 27 -12.40 -9.89 -5.38
CA PHE A 27 -12.22 -10.75 -4.20
C PHE A 27 -12.56 -10.06 -2.88
N TYR A 28 -13.33 -8.98 -2.90
CA TYR A 28 -13.68 -8.17 -1.73
C TYR A 28 -14.16 -9.02 -0.54
N GLU A 29 -15.04 -9.99 -0.76
CA GLU A 29 -15.63 -10.85 0.29
C GLU A 29 -14.58 -11.62 1.12
N ARG A 30 -13.36 -11.67 0.63
CA ARG A 30 -12.25 -12.31 1.32
C ARG A 30 -11.32 -11.33 2.01
N ILE A 31 -11.41 -10.04 1.69
CA ILE A 31 -10.49 -9.01 2.19
C ILE A 31 -10.91 -8.59 3.58
N ILE A 32 -10.01 -8.76 4.55
CA ILE A 32 -10.25 -8.38 5.95
C ILE A 32 -9.19 -7.40 6.48
N HIS A 33 -8.12 -7.18 5.72
CA HIS A 33 -6.99 -6.36 6.15
C HIS A 33 -6.29 -5.72 4.95
N VAL A 34 -5.81 -4.51 5.13
CA VAL A 34 -5.12 -3.76 4.07
C VAL A 34 -3.82 -3.17 4.60
N HIS A 35 -2.71 -3.52 3.98
CA HIS A 35 -1.45 -2.81 4.10
C HIS A 35 -1.35 -1.75 3.02
N CYS A 36 -1.26 -0.52 3.46
CA CYS A 36 -1.03 0.64 2.62
C CYS A 36 0.48 0.90 2.56
N LYS A 37 1.13 0.21 1.65
CA LYS A 37 2.55 0.35 1.32
C LYS A 37 2.66 1.02 -0.03
N ASP A 38 3.56 1.97 -0.17
CA ASP A 38 3.82 2.66 -1.43
C ASP A 38 5.15 2.21 -2.05
N ILE A 39 5.42 2.66 -3.26
CA ILE A 39 6.62 2.27 -3.98
C ILE A 39 7.17 3.45 -4.78
N ARG A 40 8.49 3.63 -4.80
CA ARG A 40 9.15 4.66 -5.60
C ARG A 40 9.31 4.17 -7.04
N LYS A 41 8.69 4.89 -7.95
CA LYS A 41 8.56 4.49 -9.37
C LYS A 41 9.91 4.29 -10.06
N ASP A 42 10.82 5.21 -9.87
CA ASP A 42 12.16 5.18 -10.49
C ASP A 42 12.96 3.95 -10.05
N ILE A 43 12.89 3.59 -8.77
CA ILE A 43 13.57 2.43 -8.22
C ILE A 43 12.89 1.14 -8.67
N LEU A 44 11.55 1.10 -8.70
CA LEU A 44 10.80 -0.04 -9.26
C LEU A 44 11.20 -0.30 -10.70
N GLU A 45 11.16 0.73 -11.56
CA GLU A 45 11.52 0.60 -12.97
C GLU A 45 12.97 0.15 -13.17
N LYS A 46 13.90 0.66 -12.36
CA LYS A 46 15.30 0.21 -12.37
C LYS A 46 15.41 -1.25 -11.96
N SER A 47 14.70 -1.67 -10.92
CA SER A 47 14.70 -3.05 -10.43
C SER A 47 14.17 -4.02 -11.47
N LEU A 48 13.07 -3.67 -12.15
CA LEU A 48 12.49 -4.49 -13.21
C LEU A 48 13.41 -4.59 -14.43
N ARG A 49 14.03 -3.47 -14.87
CA ARG A 49 14.99 -3.50 -16.00
C ARG A 49 16.21 -4.36 -15.75
N ASN A 50 16.66 -4.42 -14.49
CA ASN A 50 17.88 -5.14 -14.12
C ASN A 50 17.62 -6.55 -13.58
N ASP A 51 16.37 -7.03 -13.62
CA ASP A 51 15.96 -8.31 -13.03
C ASP A 51 16.46 -8.46 -11.57
N ALA A 52 16.33 -7.37 -10.82
CA ALA A 52 16.80 -7.32 -9.44
C ALA A 52 15.96 -8.23 -8.53
N THR A 53 16.62 -8.89 -7.59
CA THR A 53 15.90 -9.67 -6.58
C THR A 53 15.05 -8.74 -5.70
N PHE A 54 13.99 -9.27 -5.08
CA PHE A 54 13.17 -8.55 -4.11
C PHE A 54 14.04 -7.89 -3.04
N ARG A 55 15.01 -8.65 -2.48
CA ARG A 55 15.94 -8.11 -1.46
C ARG A 55 16.74 -6.92 -1.97
N GLN A 56 17.22 -6.96 -3.21
CA GLN A 56 17.98 -5.85 -3.78
C GLN A 56 17.08 -4.63 -3.96
N ALA A 57 15.87 -4.79 -4.48
CA ALA A 57 14.90 -3.72 -4.61
C ALA A 57 14.56 -3.08 -3.26
N PHE A 58 14.37 -3.90 -2.22
CA PHE A 58 14.19 -3.42 -0.85
C PHE A 58 15.39 -2.58 -0.36
N LEU A 59 16.61 -3.09 -0.50
CA LEU A 59 17.83 -2.38 -0.07
C LEU A 59 18.07 -1.10 -0.87
N ASP A 60 17.67 -1.07 -2.13
CA ASP A 60 17.71 0.12 -2.98
C ASP A 60 16.64 1.16 -2.60
N GLY A 61 15.68 0.77 -1.75
CA GLY A 61 14.64 1.67 -1.23
C GLY A 61 13.41 1.76 -2.13
N ALA A 62 13.06 0.67 -2.83
CA ALA A 62 11.86 0.63 -3.67
C ALA A 62 10.57 0.88 -2.88
N PHE A 63 10.46 0.28 -1.69
CA PHE A 63 9.27 0.41 -0.85
C PHE A 63 9.32 1.65 0.02
N THR A 64 8.15 2.23 0.27
CA THR A 64 7.98 3.42 1.09
C THR A 64 6.54 3.49 1.65
N VAL A 65 6.21 4.59 2.33
CA VAL A 65 4.89 4.84 2.90
C VAL A 65 3.97 5.58 1.93
N PRO A 66 2.63 5.51 2.10
CA PRO A 66 1.68 6.29 1.33
C PRO A 66 2.03 7.79 1.29
N GLY A 67 2.05 8.35 0.09
CA GLY A 67 2.35 9.75 -0.15
C GLY A 67 3.82 10.08 -0.39
N ASP A 68 4.72 9.10 -0.24
CA ASP A 68 6.15 9.23 -0.60
C ASP A 68 6.52 8.35 -1.82
N GLY A 69 5.54 7.73 -2.44
CA GLY A 69 5.69 6.88 -3.62
C GLY A 69 4.82 7.31 -4.79
N CYS A 70 4.46 6.36 -5.64
CA CYS A 70 3.72 6.63 -6.87
C CYS A 70 2.29 6.09 -6.89
N ILE A 71 1.84 5.43 -5.84
CA ILE A 71 0.48 4.88 -5.80
C ILE A 71 -0.53 5.99 -5.56
N ASP A 72 -1.48 6.15 -6.49
CA ASP A 72 -2.65 6.99 -6.26
C ASP A 72 -3.67 6.22 -5.39
N TYR A 73 -3.77 6.63 -4.13
CA TYR A 73 -4.67 5.99 -3.18
C TYR A 73 -6.14 6.38 -3.35
N VAL A 74 -6.45 7.47 -4.06
CA VAL A 74 -7.84 7.92 -4.22
C VAL A 74 -8.71 6.86 -4.92
N PRO A 75 -8.35 6.32 -6.09
CA PRO A 75 -9.17 5.30 -6.74
C PRO A 75 -9.23 3.99 -5.95
N PHE A 76 -8.14 3.58 -5.30
CA PHE A 76 -8.11 2.38 -4.45
C PHE A 76 -9.07 2.50 -3.25
N LEU A 77 -8.99 3.61 -2.50
CA LEU A 77 -9.85 3.87 -1.35
C LEU A 77 -11.31 4.03 -1.76
N ASN A 78 -11.59 4.70 -2.89
CA ASN A 78 -12.94 4.79 -3.42
C ASN A 78 -13.53 3.42 -3.77
N THR A 79 -12.70 2.49 -4.25
CA THR A 79 -13.15 1.11 -4.55
C THR A 79 -13.48 0.37 -3.26
N LEU A 80 -12.66 0.48 -2.23
CA LEU A 80 -12.94 -0.07 -0.89
C LEU A 80 -14.22 0.55 -0.30
N ARG A 81 -14.40 1.87 -0.43
CA ARG A 81 -15.57 2.59 0.09
C ARG A 81 -16.88 2.15 -0.59
N LYS A 82 -16.86 1.93 -1.91
CA LYS A 82 -18.00 1.40 -2.66
C LYS A 82 -18.44 -0.01 -2.23
N LYS A 83 -17.53 -0.75 -1.60
CA LYS A 83 -17.77 -2.10 -1.05
C LYS A 83 -18.07 -2.07 0.46
N ASP A 84 -18.24 -0.88 1.03
CA ASP A 84 -18.49 -0.68 2.47
C ASP A 84 -17.42 -1.30 3.36
N TYR A 85 -16.14 -1.20 2.94
CA TYR A 85 -15.01 -1.71 3.70
C TYR A 85 -14.96 -1.09 5.10
N SER A 86 -14.91 -1.95 6.11
CA SER A 86 -14.70 -1.60 7.50
C SER A 86 -13.59 -2.47 8.05
N GLY A 87 -12.46 -1.87 8.43
CA GLY A 87 -11.30 -2.59 8.89
C GLY A 87 -10.05 -1.71 8.97
N TRP A 88 -8.91 -2.35 9.10
CA TRP A 88 -7.64 -1.65 9.23
C TRP A 88 -7.05 -1.24 7.89
N LEU A 89 -6.64 0.03 7.80
CA LEU A 89 -5.74 0.55 6.79
C LEU A 89 -4.38 0.79 7.47
N VAL A 90 -3.46 -0.12 7.31
CA VAL A 90 -2.18 -0.11 8.03
C VAL A 90 -1.12 0.58 7.18
N VAL A 91 -0.52 1.64 7.70
CA VAL A 91 0.67 2.24 7.08
C VAL A 91 1.85 1.29 7.29
N GLU A 92 2.44 0.82 6.22
CA GLU A 92 3.61 -0.04 6.24
C GLU A 92 4.69 0.49 5.30
N ALA A 93 5.93 0.48 5.73
CA ALA A 93 7.03 1.07 4.98
C ALA A 93 7.96 0.04 4.35
N GLU A 94 8.39 -0.96 5.09
CA GLU A 94 9.41 -1.93 4.66
C GLU A 94 10.66 -1.25 4.07
N GLN A 95 11.35 -0.50 4.91
CA GLN A 95 12.51 0.32 4.54
C GLN A 95 13.71 0.00 5.43
N ASP A 96 14.92 0.26 4.90
CA ASP A 96 16.15 0.22 5.70
C ASP A 96 16.14 1.38 6.73
N PRO A 97 16.09 1.09 8.04
CA PRO A 97 16.01 2.14 9.07
C PRO A 97 17.26 3.04 9.14
N ALA A 98 18.38 2.61 8.56
CA ALA A 98 19.57 3.44 8.45
C ALA A 98 19.42 4.55 7.40
N LYS A 99 18.50 4.37 6.43
CA LYS A 99 18.22 5.33 5.35
C LYS A 99 16.93 6.10 5.55
N ALA A 100 15.94 5.47 6.21
CA ALA A 100 14.61 6.02 6.41
C ALA A 100 14.22 5.88 7.87
N ASN A 101 14.16 6.99 8.60
CA ASN A 101 13.74 6.98 10.00
C ASN A 101 12.31 6.47 10.13
N PRO A 102 12.06 5.32 10.81
CA PRO A 102 10.73 4.69 10.83
C PRO A 102 9.64 5.60 11.39
N PHE A 103 9.94 6.40 12.40
CA PHE A 103 8.97 7.28 13.03
C PHE A 103 8.54 8.44 12.10
N GLU A 104 9.49 9.05 11.41
CA GLU A 104 9.18 10.14 10.48
C GLU A 104 8.39 9.63 9.26
N TYR A 105 8.77 8.47 8.72
CA TYR A 105 8.03 7.85 7.63
C TYR A 105 6.63 7.39 8.05
N ALA A 106 6.47 6.84 9.25
CA ALA A 106 5.15 6.50 9.78
C ALA A 106 4.23 7.74 9.86
N LYS A 107 4.76 8.89 10.29
CA LYS A 107 4.00 10.17 10.29
C LYS A 107 3.60 10.61 8.88
N ILE A 108 4.51 10.55 7.91
CA ILE A 108 4.21 10.90 6.51
C ILE A 108 3.05 10.05 6.01
N GLY A 109 3.17 8.73 6.12
CA GLY A 109 2.16 7.80 5.65
C GLY A 109 0.82 7.96 6.36
N PHE A 110 0.84 8.10 7.69
CA PHE A 110 -0.37 8.31 8.49
C PHE A 110 -1.09 9.61 8.10
N ASN A 111 -0.37 10.71 7.98
CA ASN A 111 -0.97 12.00 7.64
C ASN A 111 -1.58 12.00 6.25
N TYR A 112 -0.86 11.45 5.26
CA TYR A 112 -1.36 11.33 3.90
C TYR A 112 -2.59 10.42 3.84
N LEU A 113 -2.49 9.20 4.38
CA LEU A 113 -3.55 8.20 4.32
C LEU A 113 -4.81 8.66 5.05
N SER A 114 -4.66 9.23 6.26
CA SER A 114 -5.78 9.75 7.05
C SER A 114 -6.53 10.87 6.31
N LYS A 115 -5.79 11.80 5.70
CA LYS A 115 -6.39 12.88 4.88
C LYS A 115 -7.13 12.31 3.68
N THR A 116 -6.50 11.41 2.93
CA THR A 116 -7.05 10.83 1.70
C THR A 116 -8.26 9.94 2.00
N ALA A 117 -8.22 9.13 3.06
CA ALA A 117 -9.35 8.31 3.48
C ALA A 117 -10.57 9.16 3.86
N LYS A 118 -10.39 10.25 4.61
CA LYS A 118 -11.47 11.20 4.91
C LYS A 118 -12.05 11.85 3.65
N GLN A 119 -11.22 12.22 2.71
CA GLN A 119 -11.66 12.76 1.41
C GLN A 119 -12.48 11.74 0.61
N CYS A 120 -12.17 10.46 0.73
CA CYS A 120 -12.93 9.36 0.12
C CYS A 120 -14.18 8.95 0.93
N GLY A 121 -14.50 9.65 2.01
CA GLY A 121 -15.72 9.42 2.81
C GLY A 121 -15.59 8.33 3.87
N PHE A 122 -14.37 7.95 4.28
CA PHE A 122 -14.17 7.07 5.42
C PHE A 122 -14.26 7.85 6.74
N GLU A 123 -14.91 7.24 7.72
CA GLU A 123 -14.81 7.63 9.12
C GLU A 123 -13.62 6.90 9.75
N ILE A 124 -12.75 7.65 10.44
CA ILE A 124 -11.59 7.09 11.13
C ILE A 124 -11.92 7.01 12.61
N ILE A 125 -11.93 5.81 13.15
CA ILE A 125 -12.16 5.52 14.56
C ILE A 125 -10.78 5.43 15.22
N ASN A 126 -10.55 6.26 16.24
CA ASN A 126 -9.32 6.28 17.05
C ASN A 126 -9.44 5.32 18.23
#